data_c480efce899565289e5c45cf07d4e076
#
_entry.id   c480efce899565289e5c45cf07d4e076
#
_cell.length_a   1.000
_cell.length_b   1.000
_cell.length_c   1.000
_cell.angle_alpha   90.00
_cell.angle_beta   90.00
_cell.angle_gamma   90.00
#
_symmetry.space_group_name_H-M   'P 1'
#
loop_
_entity.id
_entity.type
_entity.pdbx_description
1 polymer ?
#
loop_
_entity_poly.entity_id
_entity_poly.type
_entity_poly.pdbx_seq_one_letter_code
_entity_poly.pdbx_strand_id
1 'polypeptide(L)'
;MTFVVVANLDDLEVGDTMLVDDLREPICLIRLDDDDVRAIHNTCTHQQQPLHEGTLQEDDTLVCAAHASRYNLTTGEAVGVFACGPIPVYACKIEDDAILVDIDQQLNDAPLPRPPAPGSVGAR
;
A
#
# COMPACT_ATOMS: atom_id res chain seq x y z
N MET A 1 18.15 2.88 -7.77
CA MET A 1 17.35 3.27 -6.58
C MET A 1 17.14 4.76 -6.60
N THR A 2 15.93 5.17 -6.86
CA THR A 2 15.63 6.59 -7.02
C THR A 2 14.31 6.94 -6.35
N PHE A 3 14.39 7.81 -5.36
CA PHE A 3 13.18 8.38 -4.77
C PHE A 3 12.60 9.41 -5.73
N VAL A 4 11.29 9.34 -5.93
CA VAL A 4 10.58 10.31 -6.75
C VAL A 4 9.50 10.98 -5.92
N VAL A 5 9.28 12.26 -6.15
CA VAL A 5 8.21 12.99 -5.48
C VAL A 5 6.88 12.53 -6.05
N VAL A 6 6.00 12.05 -5.19
CA VAL A 6 4.70 11.54 -5.61
C VAL A 6 3.54 12.39 -5.11
N ALA A 7 3.76 13.21 -4.07
CA ALA A 7 2.73 14.07 -3.52
C ALA A 7 3.36 15.10 -2.61
N ASN A 8 2.59 16.12 -2.24
CA ASN A 8 2.97 17.04 -1.18
C ASN A 8 2.37 16.54 0.12
N LEU A 9 3.07 16.78 1.22
CA LEU A 9 2.60 16.35 2.53
C LEU A 9 1.22 16.94 2.86
N ASP A 10 0.97 18.17 2.41
CA ASP A 10 -0.31 18.84 2.65
C ASP A 10 -1.47 18.21 1.90
N ASP A 11 -1.20 17.38 0.89
CA ASP A 11 -2.25 16.69 0.13
C ASP A 11 -2.79 15.47 0.86
N LEU A 12 -2.14 15.05 1.94
CA LEU A 12 -2.50 13.84 2.66
C LEU A 12 -2.57 14.14 4.15
N GLU A 13 -3.78 14.08 4.70
CA GLU A 13 -3.97 14.33 6.13
C GLU A 13 -3.61 13.11 6.96
N VAL A 14 -3.26 13.34 8.23
CA VAL A 14 -3.00 12.25 9.16
C VAL A 14 -4.26 11.39 9.29
N GLY A 15 -4.07 10.08 9.13
CA GLY A 15 -5.17 9.13 9.18
C GLY A 15 -5.79 8.83 7.83
N ASP A 16 -5.35 9.50 6.77
CA ASP A 16 -5.91 9.31 5.43
C ASP A 16 -5.01 8.48 4.53
N THR A 17 -5.60 8.04 3.43
CA THR A 17 -4.92 7.29 2.37
C THR A 17 -5.00 8.06 1.05
N MET A 18 -4.08 7.76 0.15
CA MET A 18 -4.04 8.40 -1.16
C MET A 18 -3.52 7.41 -2.20
N LEU A 19 -4.18 7.35 -3.35
CA LEU A 19 -3.71 6.55 -4.47
C LEU A 19 -2.66 7.32 -5.27
N VAL A 20 -1.55 6.65 -5.58
CA VAL A 20 -0.56 7.13 -6.55
C VAL A 20 -0.53 6.10 -7.67
N ASP A 21 -0.98 6.47 -8.85
CA ASP A 21 -1.13 5.53 -9.95
C ASP A 21 -0.32 5.89 -11.19
N ASP A 22 0.61 6.83 -11.07
CA ASP A 22 1.47 7.23 -12.18
C ASP A 22 2.86 6.59 -12.14
N LEU A 23 3.07 5.63 -11.26
CA LEU A 23 4.26 4.79 -11.25
C LEU A 23 3.94 3.46 -11.93
N ARG A 24 4.95 2.57 -12.05
CA ARG A 24 4.71 1.28 -12.73
C ARG A 24 3.77 0.34 -11.98
N GLU A 25 3.59 0.56 -10.68
CA GLU A 25 2.62 -0.16 -9.86
C GLU A 25 1.79 0.84 -9.08
N PRO A 26 0.51 0.55 -8.84
CA PRO A 26 -0.31 1.47 -8.04
C PRO A 26 0.12 1.41 -6.58
N ILE A 27 0.29 2.56 -5.98
CA ILE A 27 0.78 2.71 -4.60
C ILE A 27 -0.31 3.36 -3.76
N CYS A 28 -0.46 2.85 -2.55
CA CYS A 28 -1.30 3.49 -1.53
C CYS A 28 -0.38 4.17 -0.52
N LEU A 29 -0.54 5.47 -0.38
CA LEU A 29 0.14 6.23 0.67
C LEU A 29 -0.78 6.32 1.87
N ILE A 30 -0.22 6.14 3.07
CA ILE A 30 -0.97 6.27 4.31
C ILE A 30 -0.16 7.16 5.25
N ARG A 31 -0.79 8.22 5.75
CA ARG A 31 -0.13 9.09 6.72
C ARG A 31 -0.54 8.68 8.12
N LEU A 32 0.40 8.09 8.85
CA LEU A 32 0.15 7.60 10.21
C LEU A 32 0.28 8.70 11.24
N ASP A 33 1.17 9.65 11.01
CA ASP A 33 1.45 10.73 11.94
C ASP A 33 2.01 11.90 11.12
N ASP A 34 2.31 13.01 11.80
CA ASP A 34 2.84 14.20 11.12
C ASP A 34 4.04 13.90 10.25
N ASP A 35 4.95 13.05 10.74
CA ASP A 35 6.19 12.72 10.03
C ASP A 35 6.27 11.27 9.62
N ASP A 36 5.16 10.54 9.60
CA ASP A 36 5.17 9.10 9.30
C ASP A 36 4.21 8.79 8.18
N VAL A 37 4.75 8.58 6.98
CA VAL A 37 4.00 8.18 5.79
C VAL A 37 4.50 6.82 5.34
N ARG A 38 3.58 5.92 5.02
CA ARG A 38 3.90 4.60 4.53
C ARG A 38 3.42 4.44 3.11
N ALA A 39 4.15 3.60 2.35
CA ALA A 39 3.81 3.32 0.96
C ALA A 39 3.69 1.81 0.79
N ILE A 40 2.53 1.35 0.33
CA ILE A 40 2.29 -0.07 0.08
C ILE A 40 1.70 -0.21 -1.32
N HIS A 41 1.73 -1.45 -1.85
CA HIS A 41 1.03 -1.72 -3.10
C HIS A 41 -0.47 -1.54 -2.87
N ASN A 42 -1.15 -0.90 -3.82
CA ASN A 42 -2.55 -0.52 -3.62
C ASN A 42 -3.55 -1.66 -3.84
N THR A 43 -3.09 -2.85 -4.17
CA THR A 43 -3.99 -3.95 -4.50
C THR A 43 -4.04 -4.97 -3.39
N CYS A 44 -5.26 -5.23 -2.88
CA CYS A 44 -5.49 -6.25 -1.86
C CYS A 44 -5.16 -7.64 -2.44
N THR A 45 -4.36 -8.42 -1.72
CA THR A 45 -3.95 -9.75 -2.19
C THR A 45 -5.11 -10.75 -2.19
N HIS A 46 -6.16 -10.47 -1.42
CA HIS A 46 -7.30 -11.40 -1.33
C HIS A 46 -8.19 -11.33 -2.58
N GLN A 47 -8.55 -10.11 -3.02
CA GLN A 47 -9.50 -9.95 -4.12
C GLN A 47 -9.10 -8.87 -5.13
N GLN A 48 -7.86 -8.40 -5.08
CA GLN A 48 -7.36 -7.34 -5.95
C GLN A 48 -8.20 -6.06 -5.87
N GLN A 49 -8.75 -5.78 -4.70
CA GLN A 49 -9.47 -4.54 -4.47
C GLN A 49 -8.50 -3.41 -4.12
N PRO A 50 -8.86 -2.16 -4.45
CA PRO A 50 -7.97 -1.03 -4.15
C PRO A 50 -7.90 -0.75 -2.65
N LEU A 51 -6.69 -0.75 -2.11
CA LEU A 51 -6.48 -0.54 -0.68
C LEU A 51 -6.66 0.92 -0.25
N HIS A 52 -6.50 1.87 -1.19
CA HIS A 52 -6.68 3.28 -0.83
C HIS A 52 -8.12 3.61 -0.44
N GLU A 53 -9.07 2.73 -0.71
CA GLU A 53 -10.44 2.89 -0.27
C GLU A 53 -10.69 2.26 1.09
N GLY A 54 -9.66 1.68 1.69
CA GLY A 54 -9.78 1.06 3.00
C GLY A 54 -9.72 2.05 4.14
N THR A 55 -9.69 1.52 5.35
CA THR A 55 -9.72 2.33 6.57
C THR A 55 -8.50 2.04 7.44
N LEU A 56 -7.80 3.10 7.84
CA LEU A 56 -6.68 2.98 8.76
C LEU A 56 -7.20 2.73 10.18
N GLN A 57 -6.59 1.76 10.87
CA GLN A 57 -6.92 1.42 12.25
C GLN A 57 -5.88 2.01 13.20
N GLU A 58 -6.22 2.07 14.48
CA GLU A 58 -5.35 2.65 15.50
C GLU A 58 -4.05 1.86 15.72
N ASP A 59 -4.03 0.60 15.34
CA ASP A 59 -2.86 -0.26 15.51
C ASP A 59 -1.95 -0.27 14.28
N ASP A 60 -2.04 0.75 13.43
CA ASP A 60 -1.24 0.89 12.23
C ASP A 60 -1.47 -0.25 11.23
N THR A 61 -2.69 -0.73 11.15
CA THR A 61 -3.12 -1.65 10.11
C THR A 61 -4.14 -0.97 9.21
N LEU A 62 -4.19 -1.40 7.96
CA LEU A 62 -5.16 -0.90 6.99
C LEU A 62 -6.16 -2.00 6.66
N VAL A 63 -7.44 -1.71 6.84
CA VAL A 63 -8.51 -2.66 6.56
C VAL A 63 -8.97 -2.46 5.12
N CYS A 64 -8.95 -3.55 4.34
CA CYS A 64 -9.48 -3.54 2.99
C CYS A 64 -11.00 -3.36 3.03
N ALA A 65 -11.52 -2.39 2.27
CA ALA A 65 -12.94 -2.05 2.30
C ALA A 65 -13.84 -3.21 1.87
N ALA A 66 -13.35 -4.04 0.95
CA ALA A 66 -14.19 -5.09 0.37
C ALA A 66 -14.34 -6.31 1.29
N HIS A 67 -13.32 -6.66 2.05
CA HIS A 67 -13.30 -7.96 2.73
C HIS A 67 -12.81 -7.92 4.16
N ALA A 68 -12.62 -6.75 4.72
CA ALA A 68 -12.12 -6.61 6.08
C ALA A 68 -10.76 -7.29 6.31
N SER A 69 -10.05 -7.64 5.25
CA SER A 69 -8.65 -8.08 5.37
C SER A 69 -7.83 -6.91 5.89
N ARG A 70 -6.88 -7.19 6.76
CA ARG A 70 -6.04 -6.16 7.35
C ARG A 70 -4.58 -6.42 7.04
N TYR A 71 -3.83 -5.34 6.83
CA TYR A 71 -2.41 -5.42 6.53
C TYR A 71 -1.62 -4.57 7.51
N ASN A 72 -0.56 -5.16 8.06
CA ASN A 72 0.38 -4.43 8.89
C ASN A 72 1.20 -3.51 7.99
N LEU A 73 1.17 -2.21 8.27
CA LEU A 73 1.81 -1.23 7.39
C LEU A 73 3.33 -1.19 7.54
N THR A 74 3.87 -1.85 8.56
CA THR A 74 5.32 -1.97 8.74
C THR A 74 5.88 -3.19 8.02
N THR A 75 5.22 -4.35 8.17
CA THR A 75 5.72 -5.61 7.64
C THR A 75 5.06 -6.03 6.33
N GLY A 76 3.88 -5.49 6.03
CA GLY A 76 3.11 -5.91 4.88
C GLY A 76 2.31 -7.18 5.10
N GLU A 77 2.42 -7.79 6.27
CA GLU A 77 1.73 -9.04 6.53
C GLU A 77 0.22 -8.86 6.64
N ALA A 78 -0.51 -9.80 6.06
CA ALA A 78 -1.95 -9.84 6.23
C ALA A 78 -2.29 -10.43 7.60
N VAL A 79 -3.20 -9.78 8.31
CA VAL A 79 -3.62 -10.22 9.64
C VAL A 79 -5.14 -10.36 9.68
N GLY A 80 -5.64 -11.15 10.62
CA GLY A 80 -7.06 -11.33 10.80
C GLY A 80 -7.59 -12.58 10.14
N VAL A 81 -8.92 -12.72 10.17
CA VAL A 81 -9.61 -13.94 9.75
C VAL A 81 -9.43 -14.24 8.26
N PHE A 82 -9.38 -13.19 7.46
CA PHE A 82 -9.27 -13.33 6.01
C PHE A 82 -7.85 -13.09 5.52
N ALA A 83 -6.86 -13.37 6.37
CA ALA A 83 -5.45 -13.16 6.01
C ALA A 83 -5.08 -13.98 4.78
N CYS A 84 -4.43 -13.32 3.83
CA CYS A 84 -3.91 -13.93 2.63
C CYS A 84 -2.41 -13.70 2.57
N GLY A 85 -1.82 -13.60 1.39
CA GLY A 85 -0.41 -13.30 1.27
C GLY A 85 -0.07 -11.87 1.71
N PRO A 86 1.19 -11.60 2.00
CA PRO A 86 1.60 -10.25 2.37
C PRO A 86 1.52 -9.29 1.20
N ILE A 87 1.56 -7.99 1.51
CA ILE A 87 1.53 -6.94 0.50
C ILE A 87 2.89 -6.24 0.43
N PRO A 88 3.38 -5.86 -0.76
CA PRO A 88 4.64 -5.13 -0.86
C PRO A 88 4.60 -3.80 -0.11
N VAL A 89 5.66 -3.53 0.63
CA VAL A 89 5.88 -2.26 1.33
C VAL A 89 7.11 -1.62 0.68
N TYR A 90 7.01 -0.36 0.31
CA TYR A 90 8.08 0.34 -0.41
C TYR A 90 8.73 1.40 0.46
N ALA A 91 9.97 1.74 0.13
CA ALA A 91 10.66 2.82 0.81
C ALA A 91 9.95 4.13 0.54
N CYS A 92 9.74 4.90 1.61
CA CYS A 92 9.01 6.16 1.56
C CYS A 92 9.67 7.12 2.53
N LYS A 93 9.75 8.39 2.15
CA LYS A 93 10.30 9.41 3.03
C LYS A 93 9.64 10.75 2.79
N ILE A 94 9.82 11.65 3.74
CA ILE A 94 9.36 13.04 3.65
C ILE A 94 10.58 13.93 3.56
N GLU A 95 10.58 14.85 2.60
CA GLU A 95 11.69 15.78 2.39
C GLU A 95 11.12 17.09 1.87
N ASP A 96 11.39 18.20 2.56
CA ASP A 96 10.92 19.53 2.18
C ASP A 96 9.41 19.56 1.95
N ASP A 97 8.66 18.93 2.84
CA ASP A 97 7.20 18.83 2.80
C ASP A 97 6.69 18.07 1.57
N ALA A 98 7.54 17.28 0.94
CA ALA A 98 7.14 16.39 -0.15
C ALA A 98 7.24 14.94 0.29
N ILE A 99 6.38 14.10 -0.28
CA ILE A 99 6.40 12.66 -0.05
C ILE A 99 7.10 12.02 -1.23
N LEU A 100 8.14 11.22 -0.93
CA LEU A 100 8.94 10.53 -1.94
C LEU A 100 8.86 9.03 -1.74
N VAL A 101 8.76 8.31 -2.85
CA VAL A 101 8.73 6.84 -2.85
C VAL A 101 9.78 6.31 -3.81
N ASP A 102 10.45 5.24 -3.41
CA ASP A 102 11.32 4.48 -4.30
C ASP A 102 10.67 3.10 -4.50
N ILE A 103 10.00 2.94 -5.62
CA ILE A 103 9.28 1.71 -5.92
C ILE A 103 10.23 0.54 -6.22
N ASP A 104 11.49 0.83 -6.48
CA ASP A 104 12.51 -0.20 -6.68
C ASP A 104 13.10 -0.71 -5.37
N GLN A 105 12.78 -0.06 -4.26
CA GLN A 105 13.27 -0.44 -2.95
C GLN A 105 12.11 -0.99 -2.10
N GLN A 106 11.83 -2.26 -2.30
CA GLN A 106 10.79 -2.95 -1.53
C GLN A 106 11.39 -3.40 -0.19
N LEU A 107 10.68 -3.11 0.89
CA LEU A 107 11.19 -3.34 2.24
C LEU A 107 10.89 -4.75 2.77
N ASN A 108 10.07 -5.53 2.05
CA ASN A 108 9.73 -6.89 2.42
C ASN A 108 9.80 -7.79 1.19
N ASP A 109 9.56 -9.09 1.36
CA ASP A 109 9.68 -10.06 0.28
C ASP A 109 8.34 -10.43 -0.36
N ALA A 110 7.30 -9.63 -0.14
CA ALA A 110 5.98 -9.93 -0.67
C ALA A 110 5.96 -9.92 -2.19
N PRO A 111 5.34 -10.91 -2.84
CA PRO A 111 5.17 -10.87 -4.28
C PRO A 111 4.14 -9.81 -4.67
N LEU A 112 4.25 -9.31 -5.90
CA LEU A 112 3.28 -8.33 -6.39
C LEU A 112 1.90 -8.96 -6.50
N PRO A 113 0.86 -8.32 -5.96
CA PRO A 113 -0.51 -8.78 -6.15
C PRO A 113 -0.91 -8.58 -7.62
N ARG A 114 -1.34 -9.64 -8.27
CA ARG A 114 -1.72 -9.56 -9.66
C ARG A 114 -2.96 -10.38 -9.93
N PRO A 115 -3.88 -9.87 -10.77
CA PRO A 115 -4.97 -10.71 -11.22
C PRO A 115 -4.42 -11.83 -12.11
N PRO A 116 -5.15 -12.94 -12.29
CA PRO A 116 -4.72 -13.97 -13.21
C PRO A 116 -4.52 -13.42 -14.61
N ALA A 117 -3.46 -13.89 -15.28
CA ALA A 117 -3.18 -13.44 -16.64
C ALA A 117 -4.31 -13.87 -17.60
N PRO A 118 -4.54 -13.10 -18.67
CA PRO A 118 -5.51 -13.51 -19.68
C PRO A 118 -5.13 -14.91 -20.21
N GLY A 119 -6.11 -15.80 -20.28
CA GLY A 119 -5.85 -17.16 -20.69
C GLY A 119 -5.49 -18.12 -19.59
N SER A 120 -5.20 -17.62 -18.41
CA SER A 120 -4.90 -18.46 -17.23
C SER A 120 -6.21 -18.92 -16.59
N VAL A 121 -7.01 -19.59 -17.37
CA VAL A 121 -8.37 -19.90 -16.93
C VAL A 121 -8.42 -20.79 -15.73
N GLY A 122 -7.45 -21.64 -15.61
CA GLY A 122 -7.40 -22.52 -14.45
C GLY A 122 -7.22 -21.77 -13.15
N ALA A 123 -6.79 -20.52 -13.23
CA ALA A 123 -6.60 -19.69 -12.06
C ALA A 123 -7.90 -19.05 -11.56
N ARG A 124 -8.97 -19.31 -12.22
CA ARG A 124 -10.27 -18.72 -11.87
C ARG A 124 -11.23 -19.74 -11.38
#